data_1b3ab9e5a4b2608a43adcdf74ecf296c
#
_entry.id   1b3ab9e5a4b2608a43adcdf74ecf296c
#
_cell.length_a   1.000
_cell.length_b   1.000
_cell.length_c   1.000
_cell.angle_alpha   90.00
_cell.angle_beta   90.00
_cell.angle_gamma   90.00
#
_symmetry.space_group_name_H-M   'P 1'
#
loop_
_entity.id
_entity.type
_entity.pdbx_description
1 polymer ?
#
loop_
_entity_poly.entity_id
_entity_poly.type
_entity_poly.pdbx_seq_one_letter_code
_entity_poly.pdbx_strand_id
1 'polypeptide(L)'
;MPVKNFSSIGGYSVASTEVLNTSRALKNISAMHMVSDHFTDANKDIFILKRQTDASNNTMQMSLDGTNPLATNTPPLANGTVSFATGTVFGQETTNNTYVLSLIHI
;
A
#
# COMPACT_ATOMS: atom_id res chain seq x y z
N MET A 1 -12.33 34.83 -9.91
CA MET A 1 -11.17 34.26 -10.62
C MET A 1 -11.58 32.94 -11.25
N PRO A 2 -11.42 32.73 -12.57
CA PRO A 2 -11.79 31.47 -13.16
C PRO A 2 -10.91 30.33 -12.64
N VAL A 3 -11.53 29.22 -12.25
CA VAL A 3 -10.83 27.99 -11.89
C VAL A 3 -10.41 27.30 -13.18
N LYS A 4 -9.12 27.01 -13.33
CA LYS A 4 -8.59 26.27 -14.48
C LYS A 4 -8.24 24.85 -14.05
N ASN A 5 -8.74 23.88 -14.80
CA ASN A 5 -8.36 22.49 -14.60
C ASN A 5 -6.93 22.26 -15.11
N PHE A 6 -6.16 21.51 -14.36
CA PHE A 6 -4.90 20.99 -14.82
C PHE A 6 -5.16 19.72 -15.65
N SER A 7 -4.57 19.62 -16.83
CA SER A 7 -4.68 18.42 -17.65
C SER A 7 -3.30 18.00 -18.16
N SER A 8 -3.09 16.69 -18.26
CA SER A 8 -1.89 16.09 -18.81
C SER A 8 -2.27 14.99 -19.80
N ILE A 9 -1.67 15.01 -20.97
CA ILE A 9 -1.90 13.99 -22.01
C ILE A 9 -1.05 12.74 -21.75
N GLY A 10 0.17 12.92 -21.27
CA GLY A 10 1.16 11.84 -21.07
C GLY A 10 1.19 11.21 -19.70
N GLY A 11 0.24 11.57 -18.81
CA GLY A 11 0.29 11.14 -17.40
C GLY A 11 1.06 12.13 -16.52
N TYR A 12 1.35 11.74 -15.29
CA TYR A 12 2.04 12.56 -14.30
C TYR A 12 3.16 11.77 -13.65
N SER A 13 4.35 12.35 -13.57
CA SER A 13 5.53 11.72 -12.97
C SER A 13 6.07 12.53 -11.81
N VAL A 14 6.56 11.85 -10.78
CA VAL A 14 7.30 12.42 -9.66
C VAL A 14 8.69 11.80 -9.66
N ALA A 15 9.73 12.65 -9.62
CA ALA A 15 11.13 12.22 -9.66
C ALA A 15 11.41 11.22 -10.82
N SER A 16 10.88 11.51 -12.01
CA SER A 16 11.00 10.69 -13.23
C SER A 16 10.29 9.33 -13.19
N THR A 17 9.50 9.08 -12.14
CA THR A 17 8.67 7.87 -12.04
C THR A 17 7.21 8.24 -12.30
N GLU A 18 6.59 7.56 -13.25
CA GLU A 18 5.19 7.78 -13.58
C GLU A 18 4.29 7.30 -12.44
N VAL A 19 3.45 8.19 -11.90
CA VAL A 19 2.52 7.90 -10.80
C VAL A 19 1.06 7.94 -11.23
N LEU A 20 0.75 8.62 -12.33
CA LEU A 20 -0.56 8.59 -12.98
C LEU A 20 -0.35 8.32 -14.47
N ASN A 21 -0.83 7.19 -14.96
CA ASN A 21 -0.63 6.78 -16.34
C ASN A 21 -1.73 7.26 -17.29
N THR A 22 -1.54 7.05 -18.59
CA THR A 22 -2.50 7.42 -19.63
C THR A 22 -3.83 6.65 -19.55
N SER A 23 -3.85 5.52 -18.85
CA SER A 23 -5.07 4.75 -18.56
C SER A 23 -5.80 5.22 -17.31
N ARG A 24 -5.41 6.35 -16.74
CA ARG A 24 -6.00 6.96 -15.55
C ARG A 24 -5.84 6.12 -14.26
N ALA A 25 -4.80 5.32 -14.19
CA ALA A 25 -4.47 4.51 -13.03
C ALA A 25 -3.30 5.12 -12.24
N LEU A 26 -3.41 5.12 -10.91
CA LEU A 26 -2.30 5.41 -10.01
C LEU A 26 -1.39 4.17 -9.96
N LYS A 27 -0.09 4.39 -10.10
CA LYS A 27 0.92 3.32 -10.09
C LYS A 27 2.22 3.82 -9.46
N ASN A 28 3.09 2.89 -9.12
CA ASN A 28 4.41 3.21 -8.53
C ASN A 28 4.34 4.05 -7.26
N ILE A 29 3.27 3.88 -6.49
CA ILE A 29 3.10 4.50 -5.18
C ILE A 29 3.29 3.45 -4.08
N SER A 30 4.01 3.80 -3.02
CA SER A 30 4.27 2.90 -1.90
C SER A 30 3.14 2.88 -0.88
N ALA A 31 2.41 3.98 -0.76
CA ALA A 31 1.28 4.11 0.14
C ALA A 31 0.38 5.27 -0.30
N MET A 32 -0.87 5.25 0.14
CA MET A 32 -1.74 6.43 0.14
C MET A 32 -1.73 7.02 1.54
N HIS A 33 -1.31 8.27 1.66
CA HIS A 33 -1.18 8.98 2.94
C HIS A 33 -2.09 10.20 2.95
N MET A 34 -3.02 10.24 3.89
CA MET A 34 -3.94 11.35 4.07
C MET A 34 -3.77 11.93 5.47
N VAL A 35 -3.53 13.22 5.55
CA VAL A 35 -3.41 13.96 6.82
C VAL A 35 -4.60 14.88 6.95
N SER A 36 -5.15 15.01 8.16
CA SER A 36 -6.22 15.95 8.43
C SER A 36 -5.73 17.38 8.30
N ASP A 37 -6.54 18.23 7.67
CA ASP A 37 -6.28 19.67 7.59
C ASP A 37 -6.35 20.37 8.97
N HIS A 38 -7.23 19.87 9.85
CA HIS A 38 -7.42 20.45 11.17
C HIS A 38 -6.54 19.81 12.25
N PHE A 39 -6.14 18.58 12.07
CA PHE A 39 -5.40 17.80 13.07
C PHE A 39 -4.17 17.18 12.41
N THR A 40 -3.03 17.80 12.54
CA THR A 40 -1.77 17.35 11.90
C THR A 40 -1.25 16.03 12.44
N ASP A 41 -1.75 15.61 13.59
CA ASP A 41 -1.45 14.32 14.22
C ASP A 41 -2.47 13.21 13.88
N ALA A 42 -3.50 13.53 13.08
CA ALA A 42 -4.50 12.58 12.61
C ALA A 42 -4.30 12.26 11.14
N ASN A 43 -4.00 11.02 10.84
CA ASN A 43 -3.76 10.56 9.48
C ASN A 43 -4.38 9.18 9.22
N LYS A 44 -4.59 8.89 7.96
CA LYS A 44 -4.99 7.57 7.46
C LYS A 44 -4.02 7.14 6.37
N ASP A 45 -3.47 5.94 6.52
CA ASP A 45 -2.56 5.35 5.56
C ASP A 45 -3.14 4.06 4.99
N ILE A 46 -2.93 3.83 3.70
CA ILE A 46 -3.30 2.60 3.01
C ILE A 46 -2.04 2.01 2.40
N PHE A 47 -1.75 0.76 2.76
CA PHE A 47 -0.59 0.02 2.28
C PHE A 47 -1.02 -1.24 1.53
N ILE A 48 -0.25 -1.61 0.53
CA ILE A 48 -0.35 -2.91 -0.14
C ILE A 48 0.87 -3.72 0.28
N LEU A 49 0.63 -4.86 0.91
CA LEU A 49 1.67 -5.76 1.38
C LEU A 49 1.64 -7.05 0.58
N LYS A 50 2.80 -7.61 0.31
CA LYS A 50 2.94 -8.85 -0.43
C LYS A 50 3.99 -9.76 0.22
N ARG A 51 3.82 -11.04 0.06
CA ARG A 51 4.83 -12.07 0.32
C ARG A 51 4.56 -13.29 -0.53
N GLN A 52 5.61 -13.91 -0.99
CA GLN A 52 5.57 -15.23 -1.60
C GLN A 52 6.36 -16.19 -0.72
N THR A 53 5.78 -17.36 -0.46
CA THR A 53 6.47 -18.46 0.24
C THR A 53 6.75 -19.58 -0.75
N ASP A 54 7.87 -20.23 -0.58
CA ASP A 54 8.29 -21.41 -1.34
C ASP A 54 8.16 -22.71 -0.56
N ALA A 55 7.70 -22.64 0.71
CA ALA A 55 7.58 -23.78 1.60
C ALA A 55 6.18 -23.85 2.22
N SER A 56 5.60 -25.05 2.24
CA SER A 56 4.20 -25.29 2.56
C SER A 56 3.77 -25.03 4.01
N ASN A 57 4.71 -24.88 4.95
CA ASN A 57 4.39 -24.77 6.39
C ASN A 57 5.09 -23.61 7.10
N ASN A 58 5.58 -22.62 6.37
CA ASN A 58 6.28 -21.49 6.97
C ASN A 58 5.34 -20.32 7.21
N THR A 59 5.33 -19.82 8.44
CA THR A 59 4.72 -18.52 8.74
C THR A 59 5.58 -17.42 8.14
N MET A 60 5.00 -16.61 7.27
CA MET A 60 5.68 -15.53 6.59
C MET A 60 5.04 -14.20 6.95
N GLN A 61 5.88 -13.19 7.20
CA GLN A 61 5.43 -11.82 7.37
C GLN A 61 5.44 -11.12 6.01
N MET A 62 4.40 -10.36 5.73
CA MET A 62 4.30 -9.56 4.52
C MET A 62 5.05 -8.23 4.64
N SER A 63 5.54 -7.72 3.53
CA SER A 63 6.23 -6.45 3.44
C SER A 63 5.75 -5.62 2.25
N LEU A 64 6.16 -4.36 2.19
CA LEU A 64 5.79 -3.43 1.12
C LEU A 64 6.40 -3.82 -0.24
N ASP A 65 7.52 -4.52 -0.24
CA ASP A 65 8.24 -4.93 -1.44
C ASP A 65 8.25 -6.45 -1.69
N GLY A 66 7.64 -7.22 -0.80
CA GLY A 66 7.58 -8.68 -0.92
C GLY A 66 8.83 -9.43 -0.44
N THR A 67 9.86 -8.74 0.06
CA THR A 67 11.07 -9.34 0.62
C THR A 67 10.94 -9.60 2.13
N ASN A 68 12.01 -10.02 2.77
CA ASN A 68 12.01 -10.19 4.23
C ASN A 68 11.71 -8.86 4.94
N PRO A 69 10.81 -8.86 5.93
CA PRO A 69 10.46 -7.63 6.64
C PRO A 69 11.66 -6.99 7.35
N LEU A 70 11.82 -5.71 7.11
CA LEU A 70 12.81 -4.83 7.72
C LEU A 70 12.09 -3.54 8.14
N ALA A 71 12.73 -2.73 8.95
CA ALA A 71 12.18 -1.43 9.35
C ALA A 71 11.91 -0.49 8.14
N THR A 72 12.60 -0.72 7.02
CA THR A 72 12.50 0.11 5.82
C THR A 72 11.41 -0.33 4.85
N ASN A 73 10.90 -1.56 4.97
CA ASN A 73 9.90 -2.13 4.05
C ASN A 73 8.63 -2.62 4.75
N THR A 74 8.38 -2.17 5.96
CA THR A 74 7.14 -2.42 6.71
C THR A 74 6.41 -1.11 6.93
N PRO A 75 5.07 -1.12 7.11
CA PRO A 75 4.34 0.09 7.43
C PRO A 75 4.89 0.77 8.68
N PRO A 76 5.22 2.07 8.60
CA PRO A 76 5.77 2.78 9.75
C PRO A 76 4.70 3.03 10.81
N LEU A 77 5.03 2.71 12.07
CA LEU A 77 4.23 3.05 13.23
C LEU A 77 5.06 3.96 14.14
N ALA A 78 4.59 5.16 14.37
CA ALA A 78 5.30 6.11 15.23
C ALA A 78 5.12 5.75 16.72
N ASN A 79 6.20 5.88 17.49
CA ASN A 79 6.12 5.71 18.94
C ASN A 79 5.21 6.76 19.58
N GLY A 80 4.44 6.37 20.59
CA GLY A 80 3.56 7.29 21.29
C GLY A 80 2.25 7.62 20.57
N THR A 81 1.95 6.91 19.48
CA THR A 81 0.68 7.07 18.76
C THR A 81 -0.27 5.92 19.03
N VAL A 82 -1.57 6.20 18.90
CA VAL A 82 -2.60 5.16 18.87
C VAL A 82 -2.90 4.84 17.41
N SER A 83 -2.79 3.59 17.05
CA SER A 83 -3.03 3.12 15.69
C SER A 83 -4.15 2.08 15.69
N PHE A 84 -5.04 2.20 14.70
CA PHE A 84 -6.10 1.25 14.42
C PHE A 84 -5.89 0.71 13.01
N ALA A 85 -5.83 -0.59 12.86
CA ALA A 85 -5.56 -1.20 11.56
C ALA A 85 -6.65 -2.22 11.20
N THR A 86 -7.08 -2.17 9.95
CA THR A 86 -7.89 -3.22 9.32
C THR A 86 -7.21 -3.67 8.04
N GLY A 87 -7.42 -4.91 7.65
CA GLY A 87 -6.82 -5.41 6.43
C GLY A 87 -7.56 -6.62 5.89
N THR A 88 -7.40 -6.85 4.60
CA THR A 88 -7.84 -8.08 3.93
C THR A 88 -6.61 -8.80 3.43
N VAL A 89 -6.47 -10.08 3.78
CA VAL A 89 -5.42 -10.94 3.29
C VAL A 89 -6.01 -11.89 2.25
N PHE A 90 -5.38 -11.92 1.09
CA PHE A 90 -5.71 -12.83 0.01
C PHE A 90 -4.50 -13.71 -0.28
N GLY A 91 -4.69 -15.02 -0.19
CA GLY A 91 -3.67 -16.00 -0.52
C GLY A 91 -4.05 -16.81 -1.74
N GLN A 92 -3.10 -17.03 -2.62
CA GLN A 92 -3.25 -17.90 -3.78
C GLN A 92 -2.14 -18.95 -3.79
N GLU A 93 -2.52 -20.21 -3.90
CA GLU A 93 -1.58 -21.26 -4.23
C GLU A 93 -1.45 -21.34 -5.76
N THR A 94 -0.21 -21.23 -6.25
CA THR A 94 0.05 -21.18 -7.70
C THR A 94 0.00 -22.55 -8.37
N THR A 95 0.13 -23.65 -7.61
CA THR A 95 0.13 -25.01 -8.18
C THR A 95 -1.27 -25.50 -8.49
N ASN A 96 -2.23 -25.28 -7.59
CA ASN A 96 -3.61 -25.79 -7.70
C ASN A 96 -4.68 -24.71 -7.85
N ASN A 97 -4.28 -23.44 -7.98
CA ASN A 97 -5.20 -22.29 -8.07
C ASN A 97 -6.21 -22.19 -6.92
N THR A 98 -5.82 -22.63 -5.72
CA THR A 98 -6.65 -22.46 -4.53
C THR A 98 -6.46 -21.10 -3.92
N TYR A 99 -7.55 -20.56 -3.34
CA TYR A 99 -7.56 -19.21 -2.79
C TYR A 99 -7.98 -19.25 -1.33
N VAL A 100 -7.34 -18.42 -0.53
CA VAL A 100 -7.74 -18.18 0.86
C VAL A 100 -7.97 -16.69 1.05
N LEU A 101 -9.12 -16.33 1.60
CA LEU A 101 -9.46 -14.96 1.96
C LEU A 101 -9.58 -14.87 3.48
N SER A 102 -8.92 -13.91 4.08
CA SER A 102 -9.04 -13.61 5.51
C SER A 102 -9.19 -12.11 5.72
N LEU A 103 -10.10 -11.73 6.59
CA LEU A 103 -10.27 -10.37 7.07
C LEU A 103 -9.59 -10.25 8.44
N ILE A 104 -8.71 -9.27 8.57
CA ILE A 104 -7.98 -8.97 9.80
C ILE A 104 -8.44 -7.63 10.34
N HIS A 105 -8.76 -7.61 11.62
CA HIS A 105 -9.13 -6.41 12.35
C HIS A 105 -8.28 -6.34 13.62
N ILE A 106 -7.53 -5.28 13.77
CA ILE A 106 -6.63 -5.05 14.90
C ILE A 106 -6.97 -3.71 15.56
#